data_aad08456f8b2200eeeb73b3a1d6fd808
#
_entry.id   aad08456f8b2200eeeb73b3a1d6fd808
#
_cell.length_a   1.000
_cell.length_b   1.000
_cell.length_c   1.000
_cell.angle_alpha   90.00
_cell.angle_beta   90.00
_cell.angle_gamma   90.00
#
_symmetry.space_group_name_H-M   'P 1'
#
loop_
_entity.id
_entity.type
_entity.pdbx_description
1 polymer ?
#
loop_
_entity_poly.entity_id
_entity_poly.type
_entity_poly.pdbx_seq_one_letter_code
_entity_poly.pdbx_strand_id
1 'polypeptide(L)'
;MADSTPTQNPQATGSSWTAFLKSIASFNGDLSSLTAPPFILSGTSLTEFSSYWCEHPTLFAAPAKESDPEKRALLVLKWFISTLKQQYASRSEQYGNEKKPLNPFLGELFLGKWEDEAGTTELISEQVNHHPPATAYSITNVPTGVRLEGYNAQKATFSKTINVKQIGHAVLTVPVPGNASKKETFLITLPSLHIEGLIFGSPFVELDGATYITSSSGYTSKIDYSGKGWLSGKKNSVTAVMYPTGKEKEVLYNVTGQWTTTFEIHAGPAKQNKSSNLVDTYTASEHPSSKLIVAPIEQQHPLESRRAWAKVAAAIAKTELETVHVEKSKIEQAQRDLRAKEKAEGRMWQRRYFSIRTDAPDEVLTTLGPVVGLATHGDSDRTGGLWRFDEAKAEKAKAEPKLTPEQEAKIAKECLGQ
;
A
#
# COMPACT_ATOMS: atom_id res chain seq x y z
N MET A 1 11.84 -7.94 -29.26
CA MET A 1 12.93 -7.77 -28.28
C MET A 1 13.27 -6.30 -28.25
N ALA A 2 12.69 -5.54 -27.34
CA ALA A 2 13.08 -4.15 -27.09
C ALA A 2 13.85 -4.17 -25.77
N ASP A 3 15.13 -3.89 -25.91
CA ASP A 3 16.13 -3.81 -24.87
C ASP A 3 15.77 -2.61 -23.97
N SER A 4 15.25 -2.88 -22.77
CA SER A 4 14.98 -1.85 -21.76
C SER A 4 16.26 -1.59 -20.99
N THR A 5 17.10 -0.73 -21.51
CA THR A 5 18.20 -0.11 -20.76
C THR A 5 17.61 0.59 -19.53
N PRO A 6 18.13 0.38 -18.30
CA PRO A 6 17.68 1.12 -17.13
C PRO A 6 17.98 2.62 -17.35
N THR A 7 16.94 3.43 -17.42
CA THR A 7 17.07 4.90 -17.45
C THR A 7 17.77 5.33 -16.15
N GLN A 8 18.99 5.81 -16.27
CA GLN A 8 19.73 6.41 -15.17
C GLN A 8 18.94 7.62 -14.64
N ASN A 9 18.45 7.51 -13.42
CA ASN A 9 17.79 8.61 -12.72
C ASN A 9 18.81 9.72 -12.42
N PRO A 10 18.41 11.01 -12.48
CA PRO A 10 19.31 12.12 -12.19
C PRO A 10 19.88 12.02 -10.79
N GLN A 11 21.20 11.91 -10.69
CA GLN A 11 21.89 12.03 -9.42
C GLN A 11 21.87 13.49 -8.97
N ALA A 12 21.44 13.73 -7.72
CA ALA A 12 21.54 15.05 -7.10
C ALA A 12 23.02 15.49 -7.05
N THR A 13 23.28 16.75 -7.41
CA THR A 13 24.58 17.34 -7.06
C THR A 13 24.71 17.39 -5.52
N GLY A 14 25.91 17.23 -4.97
CA GLY A 14 26.10 17.23 -3.51
C GLY A 14 25.54 18.48 -2.83
N SER A 15 25.52 19.63 -3.51
CA SER A 15 24.94 20.89 -3.01
C SER A 15 23.41 20.86 -2.93
N SER A 16 22.73 20.27 -3.91
CA SER A 16 21.25 20.17 -3.91
C SER A 16 20.75 19.15 -2.88
N TRP A 17 21.49 18.07 -2.67
CA TRP A 17 21.18 17.11 -1.61
C TRP A 17 21.34 17.70 -0.21
N THR A 18 22.43 18.43 0.04
CA THR A 18 22.66 19.11 1.31
C THR A 18 21.61 20.18 1.60
N ALA A 19 21.18 20.94 0.58
CA ALA A 19 20.11 21.92 0.72
C ALA A 19 18.77 21.25 1.08
N PHE A 20 18.47 20.12 0.44
CA PHE A 20 17.28 19.32 0.75
C PHE A 20 17.32 18.79 2.20
N LEU A 21 18.43 18.20 2.66
CA LEU A 21 18.57 17.73 4.04
C LEU A 21 18.38 18.87 5.06
N LYS A 22 18.91 20.06 4.77
CA LYS A 22 18.68 21.25 5.61
C LYS A 22 17.19 21.66 5.64
N SER A 23 16.49 21.60 4.51
CA SER A 23 15.07 21.95 4.44
C SER A 23 14.20 21.00 5.26
N ILE A 24 14.43 19.68 5.22
CA ILE A 24 13.69 18.73 6.06
C ILE A 24 14.05 18.86 7.54
N ALA A 25 15.31 19.13 7.87
CA ALA A 25 15.76 19.30 9.27
C ALA A 25 15.17 20.56 9.93
N SER A 26 14.89 21.61 9.14
CA SER A 26 14.29 22.86 9.63
C SER A 26 12.76 22.89 9.54
N PHE A 27 12.15 21.89 8.91
CA PHE A 27 10.70 21.85 8.71
C PHE A 27 9.97 21.40 9.99
N ASN A 28 9.07 22.25 10.48
CA ASN A 28 8.20 21.93 11.61
C ASN A 28 6.83 21.53 11.08
N GLY A 29 6.51 20.25 11.14
CA GLY A 29 5.21 19.74 10.70
C GLY A 29 5.28 18.36 10.06
N ASP A 30 4.22 18.02 9.32
CA ASP A 30 4.15 16.77 8.57
C ASP A 30 4.90 16.92 7.24
N LEU A 31 6.00 16.18 7.10
CA LEU A 31 6.83 16.17 5.88
C LEU A 31 6.08 15.71 4.63
N SER A 32 4.91 15.07 4.76
CA SER A 32 4.08 14.71 3.61
C SER A 32 3.66 15.95 2.81
N SER A 33 3.51 17.10 3.48
CA SER A 33 3.17 18.39 2.88
C SER A 33 4.38 19.15 2.29
N LEU A 34 5.62 18.72 2.59
CA LEU A 34 6.82 19.37 2.08
C LEU A 34 6.97 19.14 0.58
N THR A 35 7.13 20.20 -0.18
CA THR A 35 7.46 20.14 -1.61
C THR A 35 8.83 19.52 -1.80
N ALA A 36 8.86 18.33 -2.44
CA ALA A 36 10.10 17.62 -2.69
C ALA A 36 10.76 18.12 -3.98
N PRO A 37 12.11 18.27 -3.98
CA PRO A 37 12.83 18.55 -5.21
C PRO A 37 12.62 17.47 -6.26
N PRO A 38 12.55 17.81 -7.56
CA PRO A 38 12.27 16.84 -8.62
C PRO A 38 13.23 15.64 -8.68
N PHE A 39 14.49 15.79 -8.27
CA PHE A 39 15.47 14.70 -8.31
C PHE A 39 15.20 13.56 -7.31
N ILE A 40 14.34 13.78 -6.30
CA ILE A 40 13.90 12.73 -5.37
C ILE A 40 12.48 12.23 -5.66
N LEU A 41 11.79 12.78 -6.66
CA LEU A 41 10.45 12.35 -7.03
C LEU A 41 10.51 11.06 -7.86
N SER A 42 9.52 10.20 -7.63
CA SER A 42 9.14 9.12 -8.54
C SER A 42 8.06 9.63 -9.49
N GLY A 43 8.01 9.10 -10.71
CA GLY A 43 6.87 9.30 -11.62
C GLY A 43 5.62 8.51 -11.23
N THR A 44 5.69 7.73 -10.14
CA THR A 44 4.62 6.86 -9.65
C THR A 44 3.82 7.55 -8.55
N SER A 45 2.52 7.48 -8.60
CA SER A 45 1.63 8.01 -7.57
C SER A 45 1.45 7.03 -6.41
N LEU A 46 1.12 7.55 -5.21
CA LEU A 46 0.80 6.72 -4.04
C LEU A 46 -0.41 5.79 -4.25
N THR A 47 -1.36 6.15 -5.12
CA THR A 47 -2.49 5.26 -5.44
C THR A 47 -2.03 3.94 -6.06
N GLU A 48 -0.92 3.94 -6.80
CA GLU A 48 -0.32 2.75 -7.41
C GLU A 48 0.29 1.79 -6.38
N PHE A 49 0.67 2.29 -5.19
CA PHE A 49 1.30 1.47 -4.14
C PHE A 49 0.38 0.38 -3.58
N SER A 50 -0.93 0.52 -3.78
CA SER A 50 -1.89 -0.53 -3.45
C SER A 50 -1.62 -1.84 -4.20
N SER A 51 -0.96 -1.80 -5.37
CA SER A 51 -0.60 -3.00 -6.14
C SER A 51 0.41 -3.89 -5.42
N TYR A 52 1.26 -3.33 -4.57
CA TYR A 52 2.29 -4.08 -3.85
C TYR A 52 1.71 -5.09 -2.84
N TRP A 53 0.43 -5.01 -2.49
CA TRP A 53 -0.24 -6.01 -1.69
C TRP A 53 -0.42 -7.35 -2.39
N CYS A 54 -0.40 -7.41 -3.73
CA CYS A 54 -0.78 -8.62 -4.46
C CYS A 54 0.13 -8.92 -5.66
N GLU A 55 1.44 -8.73 -5.54
CA GLU A 55 2.37 -9.14 -6.59
C GLU A 55 2.55 -10.67 -6.71
N HIS A 56 1.99 -11.42 -5.75
CA HIS A 56 1.93 -12.90 -5.74
C HIS A 56 0.47 -13.35 -5.58
N PRO A 57 -0.39 -13.26 -6.63
CA PRO A 57 -1.80 -13.62 -6.52
C PRO A 57 -2.04 -15.08 -6.10
N THR A 58 -1.14 -15.99 -6.45
CA THR A 58 -1.19 -17.39 -6.01
C THR A 58 -1.08 -17.52 -4.49
N LEU A 59 -0.17 -16.77 -3.83
CA LEU A 59 -0.08 -16.75 -2.37
C LEU A 59 -1.27 -16.04 -1.73
N PHE A 60 -1.77 -14.97 -2.36
CA PHE A 60 -2.95 -14.24 -1.93
C PHE A 60 -4.21 -15.12 -1.93
N ALA A 61 -4.37 -15.94 -2.95
CA ALA A 61 -5.54 -16.82 -3.12
C ALA A 61 -5.43 -18.14 -2.34
N ALA A 62 -4.22 -18.56 -1.94
CA ALA A 62 -3.97 -19.86 -1.29
C ALA A 62 -4.83 -20.12 -0.04
N PRO A 63 -5.10 -19.15 0.86
CA PRO A 63 -5.91 -19.38 2.05
C PRO A 63 -7.32 -19.89 1.74
N ALA A 64 -7.92 -19.58 0.61
CA ALA A 64 -9.26 -20.04 0.24
C ALA A 64 -9.32 -21.54 -0.12
N LYS A 65 -8.17 -22.20 -0.29
CA LYS A 65 -8.08 -23.65 -0.57
C LYS A 65 -7.89 -24.48 0.69
N GLU A 66 -7.61 -23.83 1.84
CA GLU A 66 -7.33 -24.51 3.11
C GLU A 66 -8.57 -24.56 4.01
N SER A 67 -8.98 -25.75 4.39
CA SER A 67 -10.15 -25.99 5.24
C SER A 67 -9.87 -25.79 6.74
N ASP A 68 -8.64 -26.09 7.17
CA ASP A 68 -8.20 -25.93 8.55
C ASP A 68 -7.97 -24.43 8.87
N PRO A 69 -8.68 -23.84 9.84
CA PRO A 69 -8.54 -22.43 10.14
C PRO A 69 -7.16 -22.04 10.69
N GLU A 70 -6.46 -22.93 11.40
CA GLU A 70 -5.11 -22.71 11.88
C GLU A 70 -4.12 -22.59 10.72
N LYS A 71 -4.15 -23.56 9.79
CA LYS A 71 -3.31 -23.55 8.59
C LYS A 71 -3.66 -22.40 7.66
N ARG A 72 -4.94 -22.06 7.55
CA ARG A 72 -5.39 -20.92 6.76
C ARG A 72 -4.82 -19.60 7.33
N ALA A 73 -4.82 -19.41 8.66
CA ALA A 73 -4.21 -18.27 9.31
C ALA A 73 -2.68 -18.22 9.08
N LEU A 74 -2.02 -19.39 9.06
CA LEU A 74 -0.60 -19.49 8.73
C LEU A 74 -0.30 -19.08 7.28
N LEU A 75 -1.15 -19.48 6.33
CA LEU A 75 -1.03 -19.05 4.92
C LEU A 75 -1.21 -17.54 4.77
N VAL A 76 -2.12 -16.93 5.53
CA VAL A 76 -2.30 -15.46 5.56
C VAL A 76 -1.05 -14.78 6.12
N LEU A 77 -0.46 -15.31 7.18
CA LEU A 77 0.79 -14.80 7.74
C LEU A 77 1.94 -14.87 6.72
N LYS A 78 2.11 -16.02 6.05
CA LYS A 78 3.12 -16.21 4.99
C LYS A 78 2.92 -15.22 3.84
N TRP A 79 1.69 -15.13 3.32
CA TRP A 79 1.35 -14.18 2.26
C TRP A 79 1.69 -12.73 2.68
N PHE A 80 1.27 -12.30 3.88
CA PHE A 80 1.52 -10.94 4.34
C PHE A 80 3.01 -10.62 4.40
N ILE A 81 3.84 -11.48 5.01
CA ILE A 81 5.28 -11.24 5.09
C ILE A 81 5.91 -11.21 3.68
N SER A 82 5.44 -12.06 2.75
CA SER A 82 5.95 -12.06 1.37
C SER A 82 5.69 -10.75 0.62
N THR A 83 4.67 -9.98 0.99
CA THR A 83 4.35 -8.69 0.34
C THR A 83 5.30 -7.56 0.76
N LEU A 84 5.98 -7.68 1.90
CA LEU A 84 6.75 -6.58 2.49
C LEU A 84 7.93 -6.15 1.61
N LYS A 85 8.58 -7.08 0.92
CA LYS A 85 9.65 -6.75 -0.04
C LYS A 85 9.15 -5.79 -1.10
N GLN A 86 8.02 -6.08 -1.70
CA GLN A 86 7.47 -5.26 -2.78
C GLN A 86 6.95 -3.92 -2.25
N GLN A 87 6.27 -3.94 -1.13
CA GLN A 87 5.75 -2.72 -0.51
C GLN A 87 6.84 -1.72 -0.11
N TYR A 88 8.01 -2.20 0.35
CA TYR A 88 8.98 -1.34 1.04
C TYR A 88 10.41 -1.36 0.49
N ALA A 89 10.78 -2.34 -0.35
CA ALA A 89 12.14 -2.44 -0.89
C ALA A 89 12.23 -2.42 -2.43
N SER A 90 11.15 -2.73 -3.15
CA SER A 90 11.17 -2.82 -4.63
C SER A 90 11.63 -1.53 -5.31
N ARG A 91 11.26 -0.37 -4.79
CA ARG A 91 11.66 0.93 -5.34
C ARG A 91 13.15 1.20 -5.17
N SER A 92 13.71 0.85 -4.01
CA SER A 92 15.16 0.95 -3.77
C SER A 92 15.93 -0.01 -4.67
N GLU A 93 15.42 -1.20 -4.93
CA GLU A 93 16.00 -2.15 -5.89
C GLU A 93 15.91 -1.62 -7.33
N GLN A 94 14.78 -1.04 -7.72
CA GLN A 94 14.55 -0.51 -9.08
C GLN A 94 15.35 0.77 -9.37
N TYR A 95 15.44 1.69 -8.42
CA TYR A 95 16.02 3.03 -8.62
C TYR A 95 17.36 3.24 -7.92
N GLY A 96 17.90 2.22 -7.26
CA GLY A 96 19.11 2.32 -6.43
C GLY A 96 18.92 3.05 -5.10
N ASN A 97 17.78 3.70 -4.91
CA ASN A 97 17.40 4.40 -3.67
C ASN A 97 15.89 4.62 -3.59
N GLU A 98 15.38 4.92 -2.41
CA GLU A 98 13.97 5.27 -2.22
C GLU A 98 13.66 6.65 -2.82
N LYS A 99 12.53 6.76 -3.51
CA LYS A 99 12.02 7.99 -4.12
C LYS A 99 10.68 8.38 -3.50
N LYS A 100 10.43 9.68 -3.42
CA LYS A 100 9.13 10.20 -2.97
C LYS A 100 8.11 10.03 -4.10
N PRO A 101 7.00 9.30 -3.89
CA PRO A 101 5.93 9.21 -4.87
C PRO A 101 5.23 10.55 -5.08
N LEU A 102 4.49 10.67 -6.17
CA LEU A 102 3.57 11.78 -6.39
C LEU A 102 2.44 11.69 -5.36
N ASN A 103 2.03 12.85 -4.83
CA ASN A 103 0.92 12.94 -3.91
C ASN A 103 -0.39 12.94 -4.71
N PRO A 104 -1.28 11.95 -4.53
CA PRO A 104 -2.48 11.83 -5.32
C PRO A 104 -3.45 13.00 -5.09
N PHE A 105 -4.16 13.41 -6.12
CA PHE A 105 -5.29 14.33 -5.98
C PHE A 105 -6.56 13.61 -5.56
N LEU A 106 -7.53 14.31 -4.98
CA LEU A 106 -8.80 13.73 -4.55
C LEU A 106 -9.57 13.17 -5.75
N GLY A 107 -9.95 11.89 -5.66
CA GLY A 107 -10.62 11.16 -6.73
C GLY A 107 -9.66 10.57 -7.79
N GLU A 108 -8.35 10.63 -7.56
CA GLU A 108 -7.40 9.90 -8.39
C GLU A 108 -7.64 8.40 -8.28
N LEU A 109 -7.58 7.70 -9.42
CA LEU A 109 -7.88 6.29 -9.53
C LEU A 109 -6.65 5.51 -9.97
N PHE A 110 -6.53 4.27 -9.52
CA PHE A 110 -5.61 3.31 -10.12
C PHE A 110 -6.29 1.96 -10.25
N LEU A 111 -6.42 1.50 -11.49
CA LEU A 111 -7.08 0.24 -11.84
C LEU A 111 -6.07 -0.69 -12.49
N GLY A 112 -6.09 -1.96 -12.09
CA GLY A 112 -5.20 -2.97 -12.65
C GLY A 112 -5.68 -4.37 -12.37
N LYS A 113 -5.01 -5.34 -12.97
CA LYS A 113 -5.25 -6.77 -12.71
C LYS A 113 -4.00 -7.59 -12.88
N TRP A 114 -4.01 -8.76 -12.29
CA TRP A 114 -3.06 -9.83 -12.56
C TRP A 114 -3.79 -11.01 -13.18
N GLU A 115 -3.11 -11.73 -14.03
CA GLU A 115 -3.57 -12.97 -14.62
C GLU A 115 -2.46 -14.00 -14.47
N ASP A 116 -2.68 -14.98 -13.62
CA ASP A 116 -1.75 -16.07 -13.35
C ASP A 116 -2.48 -17.37 -13.04
N GLU A 117 -1.81 -18.34 -12.44
CA GLU A 117 -2.38 -19.64 -12.06
C GLU A 117 -3.54 -19.56 -11.05
N ALA A 118 -3.62 -18.46 -10.28
CA ALA A 118 -4.75 -18.18 -9.41
C ALA A 118 -5.96 -17.60 -10.16
N GLY A 119 -5.85 -17.40 -11.47
CA GLY A 119 -6.83 -16.73 -12.32
C GLY A 119 -6.70 -15.20 -12.24
N THR A 120 -7.78 -14.50 -12.55
CA THR A 120 -7.81 -13.04 -12.55
C THR A 120 -7.92 -12.50 -11.12
N THR A 121 -7.01 -11.59 -10.77
CA THR A 121 -7.08 -10.79 -9.53
C THR A 121 -7.19 -9.31 -9.91
N GLU A 122 -8.24 -8.64 -9.48
CA GLU A 122 -8.55 -7.24 -9.82
C GLU A 122 -8.12 -6.30 -8.70
N LEU A 123 -7.57 -5.14 -9.06
CA LEU A 123 -7.20 -4.05 -8.17
C LEU A 123 -8.00 -2.80 -8.51
N ILE A 124 -8.61 -2.20 -7.51
CA ILE A 124 -9.21 -0.87 -7.55
C ILE A 124 -8.61 -0.04 -6.42
N SER A 125 -8.08 1.13 -6.74
CA SER A 125 -7.55 2.09 -5.76
C SER A 125 -8.08 3.49 -6.08
N GLU A 126 -8.41 4.25 -5.03
CA GLU A 126 -8.96 5.59 -5.13
C GLU A 126 -8.39 6.48 -4.00
N GLN A 127 -7.98 7.69 -4.36
CA GLN A 127 -7.68 8.72 -3.36
C GLN A 127 -8.97 9.27 -2.78
N VAL A 128 -9.36 8.77 -1.64
CA VAL A 128 -10.69 9.02 -1.03
C VAL A 128 -10.73 10.27 -0.17
N ASN A 129 -9.58 10.73 0.32
CA ASN A 129 -9.46 11.99 1.06
C ASN A 129 -8.13 12.67 0.70
N HIS A 130 -8.08 14.01 0.80
CA HIS A 130 -6.87 14.76 0.44
C HIS A 130 -6.28 15.55 1.63
N HIS A 131 -7.09 15.87 2.61
CA HIS A 131 -6.68 16.53 3.86
C HIS A 131 -7.36 15.86 5.06
N PRO A 132 -6.67 14.93 5.74
CA PRO A 132 -5.37 14.32 5.43
C PRO A 132 -5.43 13.42 4.18
N PRO A 133 -4.30 13.24 3.44
CA PRO A 133 -4.27 12.36 2.28
C PRO A 133 -4.53 10.90 2.69
N ALA A 134 -5.54 10.28 2.08
CA ALA A 134 -5.88 8.88 2.32
C ALA A 134 -6.25 8.18 1.01
N THR A 135 -5.62 7.03 0.79
CA THR A 135 -5.88 6.13 -0.34
C THR A 135 -6.61 4.90 0.15
N ALA A 136 -7.74 4.56 -0.46
CA ALA A 136 -8.46 3.31 -0.22
C ALA A 136 -8.26 2.35 -1.40
N TYR A 137 -8.30 1.05 -1.12
CA TYR A 137 -8.08 0.01 -2.14
C TYR A 137 -8.92 -1.23 -1.87
N SER A 138 -9.24 -1.94 -2.96
CA SER A 138 -9.84 -3.27 -2.95
C SER A 138 -9.11 -4.15 -3.96
N ILE A 139 -8.71 -5.36 -3.53
CA ILE A 139 -8.07 -6.38 -4.36
C ILE A 139 -8.90 -7.65 -4.24
N THR A 140 -9.38 -8.19 -5.36
CA THR A 140 -10.26 -9.37 -5.36
C THR A 140 -9.72 -10.41 -6.33
N ASN A 141 -9.43 -11.60 -5.82
CA ASN A 141 -9.20 -12.75 -6.69
C ASN A 141 -10.57 -13.32 -7.11
N VAL A 142 -10.88 -13.18 -8.38
CA VAL A 142 -12.21 -13.49 -8.93
C VAL A 142 -12.60 -14.96 -8.74
N PRO A 143 -11.74 -15.96 -9.06
CA PRO A 143 -12.13 -17.36 -8.93
C PRO A 143 -12.35 -17.82 -7.50
N THR A 144 -11.56 -17.35 -6.54
CA THR A 144 -11.65 -17.81 -5.14
C THR A 144 -12.53 -16.93 -4.27
N GLY A 145 -12.82 -15.70 -4.69
CA GLY A 145 -13.54 -14.71 -3.88
C GLY A 145 -12.75 -14.15 -2.70
N VAL A 146 -11.44 -14.41 -2.60
CA VAL A 146 -10.58 -13.76 -1.62
C VAL A 146 -10.54 -12.27 -1.93
N ARG A 147 -10.80 -11.44 -0.90
CA ARG A 147 -10.80 -9.99 -1.04
C ARG A 147 -10.00 -9.34 0.07
N LEU A 148 -9.09 -8.47 -0.30
CA LEU A 148 -8.44 -7.52 0.57
C LEU A 148 -9.07 -6.14 0.31
N GLU A 149 -9.53 -5.47 1.34
CA GLU A 149 -9.86 -4.05 1.30
C GLU A 149 -9.15 -3.31 2.43
N GLY A 150 -8.85 -2.05 2.21
CA GLY A 150 -8.21 -1.25 3.21
C GLY A 150 -8.08 0.20 2.79
N TYR A 151 -7.55 0.99 3.70
CA TYR A 151 -7.14 2.35 3.41
C TYR A 151 -5.94 2.71 4.28
N ASN A 152 -5.12 3.62 3.77
CA ASN A 152 -4.01 4.15 4.52
C ASN A 152 -3.80 5.64 4.25
N ALA A 153 -3.36 6.33 5.30
CA ALA A 153 -2.75 7.64 5.27
C ALA A 153 -1.33 7.53 5.84
N GLN A 154 -0.50 8.49 5.56
CA GLN A 154 0.88 8.53 6.04
C GLN A 154 1.13 9.85 6.75
N LYS A 155 1.80 9.79 7.91
CA LYS A 155 2.32 10.94 8.62
C LYS A 155 3.83 10.83 8.72
N ALA A 156 4.54 11.73 8.08
CA ALA A 156 5.99 11.75 8.05
C ALA A 156 6.56 12.85 8.97
N THR A 157 7.53 12.49 9.81
CA THR A 157 8.22 13.42 10.70
C THR A 157 9.73 13.22 10.58
N PHE A 158 10.51 14.22 10.94
CA PHE A 158 11.97 14.14 10.96
C PHE A 158 12.52 14.19 12.39
N SER A 159 13.29 13.15 12.75
CA SER A 159 14.09 13.13 13.97
C SER A 159 15.30 12.21 13.72
N LYS A 160 16.44 12.78 13.34
CA LYS A 160 17.65 12.08 12.86
C LYS A 160 17.43 11.35 11.51
N THR A 161 16.28 10.74 11.30
CA THR A 161 15.83 10.11 10.06
C THR A 161 14.38 10.50 9.77
N ILE A 162 13.88 10.19 8.58
CA ILE A 162 12.45 10.38 8.27
C ILE A 162 11.69 9.19 8.84
N ASN A 163 10.78 9.46 9.77
CA ASN A 163 9.90 8.45 10.35
C ASN A 163 8.52 8.58 9.72
N VAL A 164 7.97 7.48 9.25
CA VAL A 164 6.64 7.44 8.63
C VAL A 164 5.74 6.51 9.42
N LYS A 165 4.70 7.09 10.01
CA LYS A 165 3.61 6.33 10.62
C LYS A 165 2.54 6.09 9.57
N GLN A 166 2.21 4.85 9.34
CA GLN A 166 1.05 4.47 8.53
C GLN A 166 -0.20 4.46 9.42
N ILE A 167 -1.29 5.03 8.92
CA ILE A 167 -2.55 5.23 9.62
C ILE A 167 -3.63 4.55 8.79
N GLY A 168 -4.42 3.68 9.43
CA GLY A 168 -5.42 2.85 8.76
C GLY A 168 -5.19 1.36 9.02
N HIS A 169 -5.88 0.53 8.27
CA HIS A 169 -5.83 -0.92 8.40
C HIS A 169 -6.28 -1.60 7.11
N ALA A 170 -6.03 -2.90 7.01
CA ALA A 170 -6.57 -3.74 5.95
C ALA A 170 -7.46 -4.84 6.53
N VAL A 171 -8.44 -5.27 5.76
CA VAL A 171 -9.34 -6.38 6.06
C VAL A 171 -9.24 -7.38 4.91
N LEU A 172 -8.81 -8.60 5.23
CA LEU A 172 -8.81 -9.71 4.28
C LEU A 172 -10.01 -10.62 4.58
N THR A 173 -10.82 -10.86 3.57
CA THR A 173 -11.96 -11.79 3.64
C THR A 173 -11.66 -13.01 2.79
N VAL A 174 -11.72 -14.19 3.40
CA VAL A 174 -11.41 -15.47 2.77
C VAL A 174 -12.65 -16.39 2.83
N PRO A 175 -13.21 -16.82 1.69
CA PRO A 175 -14.24 -17.83 1.66
C PRO A 175 -13.74 -19.17 2.24
N VAL A 176 -14.58 -19.82 3.04
CA VAL A 176 -14.23 -21.11 3.66
C VAL A 176 -14.56 -22.26 2.71
N PRO A 177 -13.62 -23.16 2.38
CA PRO A 177 -13.88 -24.30 1.51
C PRO A 177 -15.06 -25.15 1.98
N GLY A 178 -15.91 -25.58 1.04
CA GLY A 178 -17.07 -26.41 1.34
C GLY A 178 -18.28 -25.66 1.94
N ASN A 179 -18.18 -24.35 2.20
CA ASN A 179 -19.28 -23.54 2.70
C ASN A 179 -19.25 -22.13 2.06
N ALA A 180 -19.93 -21.97 0.94
CA ALA A 180 -19.95 -20.73 0.16
C ALA A 180 -20.49 -19.51 0.93
N SER A 181 -21.33 -19.72 1.96
CA SER A 181 -21.89 -18.64 2.78
C SER A 181 -20.97 -18.23 3.94
N LYS A 182 -19.99 -19.06 4.29
CA LYS A 182 -19.07 -18.77 5.39
C LYS A 182 -17.79 -18.12 4.88
N LYS A 183 -17.48 -16.97 5.47
CA LYS A 183 -16.21 -16.25 5.21
C LYS A 183 -15.45 -16.10 6.52
N GLU A 184 -14.15 -16.22 6.46
CA GLU A 184 -13.26 -15.85 7.55
C GLU A 184 -12.69 -14.47 7.27
N THR A 185 -12.64 -13.63 8.30
CA THR A 185 -12.16 -12.25 8.20
C THR A 185 -10.89 -12.09 9.03
N PHE A 186 -9.90 -11.43 8.45
CA PHE A 186 -8.64 -11.09 9.09
C PHE A 186 -8.48 -9.58 9.13
N LEU A 187 -8.24 -9.02 10.31
CA LEU A 187 -7.89 -7.62 10.50
C LEU A 187 -6.37 -7.50 10.57
N ILE A 188 -5.81 -6.63 9.74
CA ILE A 188 -4.36 -6.44 9.57
C ILE A 188 -4.00 -5.00 9.91
N THR A 189 -3.12 -4.80 10.90
CA THR A 189 -2.57 -3.47 11.21
C THR A 189 -1.35 -3.17 10.32
N LEU A 190 -1.02 -1.89 10.16
CA LEU A 190 0.08 -1.46 9.29
C LEU A 190 1.36 -1.21 10.10
N PRO A 191 2.55 -1.57 9.59
CA PRO A 191 3.81 -1.27 10.24
C PRO A 191 4.13 0.22 10.18
N SER A 192 4.94 0.71 11.11
CA SER A 192 5.66 1.97 10.95
C SER A 192 6.95 1.73 10.16
N LEU A 193 7.53 2.78 9.62
CA LEU A 193 8.79 2.68 8.91
C LEU A 193 9.64 3.94 9.09
N HIS A 194 10.91 3.82 8.83
CA HIS A 194 11.82 4.95 8.75
C HIS A 194 12.74 4.81 7.53
N ILE A 195 13.22 5.96 7.04
CA ILE A 195 14.07 6.02 5.85
C ILE A 195 15.50 6.24 6.32
N GLU A 196 16.29 5.18 6.22
CA GLU A 196 17.70 5.18 6.53
C GLU A 196 18.58 5.63 5.35
N GLY A 197 19.87 5.84 5.58
CA GLY A 197 20.83 6.15 4.52
C GLY A 197 20.76 7.57 3.94
N LEU A 198 19.93 8.44 4.48
CA LEU A 198 19.75 9.82 3.98
C LEU A 198 21.05 10.62 3.95
N ILE A 199 21.87 10.53 5.01
CA ILE A 199 23.15 11.26 5.11
C ILE A 199 24.16 10.81 4.04
N PHE A 200 24.05 9.56 3.61
CA PHE A 200 24.93 8.95 2.61
C PHE A 200 24.38 9.06 1.17
N GLY A 201 23.23 9.71 0.99
CA GLY A 201 22.58 9.85 -0.34
C GLY A 201 22.04 8.56 -0.92
N SER A 202 21.86 7.53 -0.11
CA SER A 202 21.33 6.21 -0.50
C SER A 202 20.16 5.81 0.40
N PRO A 203 19.01 6.53 0.33
CA PRO A 203 17.86 6.25 1.17
C PRO A 203 17.25 4.88 0.88
N PHE A 204 16.90 4.16 1.95
CA PHE A 204 16.18 2.89 1.91
C PHE A 204 15.24 2.78 3.11
N VAL A 205 14.25 1.91 3.01
CA VAL A 205 13.24 1.71 4.05
C VAL A 205 13.65 0.60 5.01
N GLU A 206 13.49 0.86 6.32
CA GLU A 206 13.44 -0.14 7.38
C GLU A 206 12.05 -0.10 8.03
N LEU A 207 11.49 -1.26 8.33
CA LEU A 207 10.24 -1.37 9.08
C LEU A 207 10.50 -1.33 10.57
N ASP A 208 9.54 -0.80 11.33
CA ASP A 208 9.61 -0.60 12.77
C ASP A 208 8.29 -0.93 13.46
N GLY A 209 8.36 -1.25 14.76
CA GLY A 209 7.21 -1.60 15.57
C GLY A 209 6.70 -3.01 15.30
N ALA A 210 5.40 -3.18 15.38
CA ALA A 210 4.75 -4.45 15.17
C ALA A 210 3.53 -4.34 14.26
N THR A 211 3.28 -5.41 13.50
CA THR A 211 2.02 -5.65 12.78
C THR A 211 1.29 -6.80 13.45
N TYR A 212 -0.01 -6.68 13.55
CA TYR A 212 -0.90 -7.74 14.02
C TYR A 212 -1.83 -8.17 12.90
N ILE A 213 -2.05 -9.49 12.81
CA ILE A 213 -3.07 -10.11 11.97
C ILE A 213 -3.94 -10.94 12.90
N THR A 214 -5.21 -10.58 13.07
CA THR A 214 -6.13 -11.34 13.90
C THR A 214 -7.33 -11.80 13.08
N SER A 215 -7.78 -13.04 13.30
CA SER A 215 -8.83 -13.68 12.51
C SER A 215 -10.11 -13.90 13.30
N SER A 216 -11.22 -13.92 12.59
CA SER A 216 -12.54 -14.30 13.15
C SER A 216 -12.63 -15.77 13.57
N SER A 217 -11.66 -16.61 13.19
CA SER A 217 -11.54 -18.00 13.63
C SER A 217 -10.74 -18.16 14.93
N GLY A 218 -10.22 -17.08 15.51
CA GLY A 218 -9.57 -17.09 16.82
C GLY A 218 -8.06 -17.33 16.79
N TYR A 219 -7.37 -16.92 15.73
CA TYR A 219 -5.91 -16.93 15.65
C TYR A 219 -5.37 -15.51 15.49
N THR A 220 -4.26 -15.23 16.17
CA THR A 220 -3.56 -13.95 16.07
C THR A 220 -2.09 -14.18 15.77
N SER A 221 -1.57 -13.42 14.81
CA SER A 221 -0.14 -13.33 14.53
C SER A 221 0.38 -11.95 14.94
N LYS A 222 1.51 -11.93 15.65
CA LYS A 222 2.28 -10.72 15.93
C LYS A 222 3.57 -10.79 15.14
N ILE A 223 3.87 -9.74 14.39
CA ILE A 223 5.04 -9.63 13.52
C ILE A 223 5.85 -8.45 14.03
N ASP A 224 7.06 -8.69 14.49
CA ASP A 224 7.99 -7.66 14.97
C ASP A 224 9.11 -7.44 13.92
N TYR A 225 9.45 -6.19 13.70
CA TYR A 225 10.47 -5.78 12.74
C TYR A 225 11.71 -5.26 13.46
N SER A 226 12.87 -5.51 12.86
CA SER A 226 14.13 -4.95 13.34
C SER A 226 15.09 -4.73 12.18
N GLY A 227 15.86 -3.64 12.28
CA GLY A 227 16.91 -3.30 11.33
C GLY A 227 18.30 -3.63 11.87
N LYS A 228 19.30 -3.18 11.13
CA LYS A 228 20.69 -3.23 11.57
C LYS A 228 20.89 -2.20 12.70
N GLY A 229 20.97 -2.69 13.94
CA GLY A 229 21.37 -1.85 15.07
C GLY A 229 22.82 -1.37 14.95
N TRP A 230 23.21 -0.43 15.82
CA TRP A 230 24.55 0.18 15.78
C TRP A 230 25.69 -0.83 16.05
N LEU A 231 25.43 -1.86 16.85
CA LEU A 231 26.41 -2.88 17.21
C LEU A 231 26.16 -4.26 16.59
N SER A 232 24.91 -4.56 16.20
CA SER A 232 24.56 -5.89 15.70
C SER A 232 23.21 -5.85 14.97
N GLY A 233 22.84 -6.96 14.34
CA GLY A 233 21.57 -7.14 13.62
C GLY A 233 21.76 -7.17 12.11
N LYS A 234 20.75 -7.71 11.43
CA LYS A 234 20.67 -7.72 9.96
C LYS A 234 19.63 -6.71 9.51
N LYS A 235 19.85 -6.08 8.37
CA LYS A 235 18.82 -5.26 7.72
C LYS A 235 17.57 -6.08 7.45
N ASN A 236 16.41 -5.41 7.49
CA ASN A 236 15.14 -5.99 7.06
C ASN A 236 14.77 -7.29 7.80
N SER A 237 15.15 -7.40 9.08
CA SER A 237 14.84 -8.58 9.88
C SER A 237 13.37 -8.62 10.28
N VAL A 238 12.81 -9.83 10.31
CA VAL A 238 11.45 -10.10 10.74
C VAL A 238 11.45 -11.30 11.69
N THR A 239 10.66 -11.17 12.75
CA THR A 239 10.24 -12.29 13.59
C THR A 239 8.73 -12.23 13.75
N ALA A 240 8.08 -13.40 13.77
CA ALA A 240 6.65 -13.45 14.04
C ALA A 240 6.31 -14.64 14.91
N VAL A 241 5.20 -14.54 15.62
CA VAL A 241 4.57 -15.65 16.36
C VAL A 241 3.09 -15.69 16.01
N MET A 242 2.54 -16.91 15.86
CA MET A 242 1.12 -17.16 15.72
C MET A 242 0.62 -17.97 16.90
N TYR A 243 -0.52 -17.57 17.47
CA TYR A 243 -1.10 -18.17 18.68
C TYR A 243 -2.62 -18.08 18.67
N PRO A 244 -3.35 -18.91 19.45
CA PRO A 244 -4.78 -18.73 19.67
C PRO A 244 -5.04 -17.36 20.32
N THR A 245 -5.98 -16.59 19.80
CA THR A 245 -6.31 -15.24 20.30
C THR A 245 -6.52 -15.21 21.81
N GLY A 246 -5.82 -14.30 22.50
CA GLY A 246 -5.83 -14.20 23.97
C GLY A 246 -4.91 -15.19 24.70
N LYS A 247 -4.09 -15.96 23.97
CA LYS A 247 -3.17 -16.96 24.52
C LYS A 247 -1.76 -16.80 23.96
N GLU A 248 -1.16 -15.63 24.10
CA GLU A 248 0.11 -15.23 23.49
C GLU A 248 1.30 -16.15 23.86
N LYS A 249 1.17 -16.91 24.95
CA LYS A 249 2.20 -17.87 25.40
C LYS A 249 2.08 -19.23 24.71
N GLU A 250 0.93 -19.55 24.09
CA GLU A 250 0.71 -20.79 23.36
C GLU A 250 1.13 -20.63 21.90
N VAL A 251 2.42 -20.48 21.65
CA VAL A 251 2.95 -20.28 20.29
C VAL A 251 2.78 -21.55 19.47
N LEU A 252 1.96 -21.49 18.43
CA LEU A 252 1.73 -22.57 17.46
C LEU A 252 2.81 -22.58 16.38
N TYR A 253 3.16 -21.39 15.87
CA TYR A 253 4.20 -21.21 14.86
C TYR A 253 5.01 -19.96 15.15
N ASN A 254 6.26 -19.99 14.72
CA ASN A 254 7.12 -18.83 14.71
C ASN A 254 7.76 -18.65 13.34
N VAL A 255 8.08 -17.40 12.99
CA VAL A 255 8.77 -17.01 11.76
C VAL A 255 10.04 -16.26 12.15
N THR A 256 11.14 -16.56 11.46
CA THR A 256 12.41 -15.85 11.62
C THR A 256 13.09 -15.67 10.27
N GLY A 257 13.69 -14.52 10.02
CA GLY A 257 14.41 -14.26 8.78
C GLY A 257 14.51 -12.79 8.40
N GLN A 258 14.55 -12.56 7.09
CA GLN A 258 14.58 -11.23 6.49
C GLN A 258 13.43 -11.12 5.49
N TRP A 259 12.57 -10.12 5.67
CA TRP A 259 11.39 -9.93 4.80
C TRP A 259 11.74 -9.55 3.36
N THR A 260 12.99 -9.17 3.08
CA THR A 260 13.47 -8.89 1.71
C THR A 260 14.03 -10.10 0.97
N THR A 261 14.41 -11.16 1.68
CA THR A 261 15.11 -12.30 1.08
C THR A 261 14.49 -13.64 1.45
N THR A 262 14.78 -14.15 2.64
CA THR A 262 14.36 -15.49 3.08
C THR A 262 13.87 -15.43 4.51
N PHE A 263 12.76 -16.12 4.78
CA PHE A 263 12.30 -16.40 6.14
C PHE A 263 11.84 -17.85 6.26
N GLU A 264 12.00 -18.39 7.47
CA GLU A 264 11.62 -19.75 7.83
C GLU A 264 10.42 -19.73 8.77
N ILE A 265 9.53 -20.69 8.62
CA ILE A 265 8.37 -20.95 9.46
C ILE A 265 8.59 -22.26 10.19
N HIS A 266 8.55 -22.22 11.52
CA HIS A 266 8.72 -23.39 12.38
C HIS A 266 7.50 -23.59 13.27
N ALA A 267 7.16 -24.84 13.57
CA ALA A 267 6.15 -25.18 14.56
C ALA A 267 6.67 -24.94 15.98
N GLY A 268 5.82 -24.37 16.84
CA GLY A 268 6.16 -24.07 18.24
C GLY A 268 6.99 -22.81 18.44
N PRO A 269 7.50 -22.59 19.66
CA PRO A 269 8.24 -21.38 20.02
C PRO A 269 9.66 -21.37 19.45
N ALA A 270 10.18 -20.19 19.11
CA ALA A 270 11.47 -19.99 18.43
C ALA A 270 12.70 -20.62 19.16
N LYS A 271 12.66 -20.75 20.48
CA LYS A 271 13.72 -21.44 21.26
C LYS A 271 13.88 -22.90 20.92
N GLN A 272 12.91 -23.50 20.23
CA GLN A 272 12.87 -24.91 19.85
C GLN A 272 13.15 -25.14 18.36
N ASN A 273 13.52 -24.10 17.61
CA ASN A 273 13.74 -24.22 16.17
C ASN A 273 14.85 -25.25 15.86
N LYS A 274 14.48 -26.23 15.07
CA LYS A 274 15.32 -27.32 14.56
C LYS A 274 14.80 -27.69 13.17
N SER A 275 15.63 -28.38 12.40
CA SER A 275 15.18 -28.91 11.09
C SER A 275 13.96 -29.83 11.21
N SER A 276 13.78 -30.50 12.36
CA SER A 276 12.65 -31.42 12.59
C SER A 276 11.29 -30.73 12.77
N ASN A 277 11.25 -29.44 13.10
CA ASN A 277 10.02 -28.65 13.22
C ASN A 277 9.91 -27.50 12.20
N LEU A 278 10.78 -27.50 11.19
CA LEU A 278 10.65 -26.62 10.04
C LEU A 278 9.38 -27.01 9.24
N VAL A 279 8.49 -26.07 9.07
CA VAL A 279 7.21 -26.22 8.35
C VAL A 279 7.36 -25.77 6.91
N ASP A 280 8.01 -24.61 6.71
CA ASP A 280 8.12 -23.99 5.39
C ASP A 280 9.28 -22.99 5.35
N THR A 281 9.80 -22.75 4.15
CA THR A 281 10.78 -21.70 3.87
C THR A 281 10.30 -20.89 2.67
N TYR A 282 10.28 -19.58 2.83
CA TYR A 282 10.01 -18.65 1.73
C TYR A 282 11.30 -17.97 1.30
N THR A 283 11.60 -18.02 0.02
CA THR A 283 12.74 -17.33 -0.60
C THR A 283 12.22 -16.41 -1.71
N ALA A 284 12.39 -15.11 -1.56
CA ALA A 284 11.82 -14.11 -2.48
C ALA A 284 12.30 -14.28 -3.95
N SER A 285 13.55 -14.73 -4.16
CA SER A 285 14.08 -14.99 -5.51
C SER A 285 13.42 -16.18 -6.23
N GLU A 286 12.80 -17.08 -5.49
CA GLU A 286 12.08 -18.25 -6.04
C GLU A 286 10.62 -17.95 -6.36
N HIS A 287 10.14 -16.76 -5.94
CA HIS A 287 8.79 -16.28 -6.17
C HIS A 287 8.83 -14.98 -6.97
N PRO A 288 8.98 -15.01 -8.29
CA PRO A 288 8.95 -13.81 -9.10
C PRO A 288 7.56 -13.15 -9.03
N SER A 289 7.52 -11.83 -9.03
CA SER A 289 6.27 -11.06 -9.03
C SER A 289 5.49 -11.29 -10.32
N SER A 290 4.19 -11.52 -10.19
CA SER A 290 3.28 -11.54 -11.33
C SER A 290 3.16 -10.15 -11.94
N LYS A 291 3.12 -10.07 -13.27
CA LYS A 291 3.05 -8.79 -13.98
C LYS A 291 1.69 -8.14 -13.79
N LEU A 292 1.69 -6.94 -13.23
CA LEU A 292 0.49 -6.10 -13.19
C LEU A 292 0.12 -5.63 -14.60
N ILE A 293 -1.12 -5.87 -14.99
CA ILE A 293 -1.72 -5.45 -16.26
C ILE A 293 -2.56 -4.20 -15.98
N VAL A 294 -2.19 -3.09 -16.61
CA VAL A 294 -2.90 -1.81 -16.57
C VAL A 294 -3.29 -1.46 -17.98
N ALA A 295 -4.47 -0.89 -18.19
CA ALA A 295 -4.94 -0.47 -19.51
C ALA A 295 -3.95 0.51 -20.15
N PRO A 296 -3.81 0.52 -21.50
CA PRO A 296 -3.06 1.56 -22.20
C PRO A 296 -3.54 2.96 -21.80
N ILE A 297 -2.62 3.93 -21.75
CA ILE A 297 -2.91 5.29 -21.24
C ILE A 297 -4.11 5.92 -21.96
N GLU A 298 -4.24 5.75 -23.25
CA GLU A 298 -5.33 6.26 -24.08
C GLU A 298 -6.67 5.61 -23.81
N GLN A 299 -6.69 4.47 -23.14
CA GLN A 299 -7.93 3.76 -22.74
C GLN A 299 -8.29 3.99 -21.26
N GLN A 300 -7.40 4.62 -20.50
CA GLN A 300 -7.65 4.94 -19.09
C GLN A 300 -8.63 6.10 -18.94
N HIS A 301 -9.37 6.08 -17.83
CA HIS A 301 -10.16 7.25 -17.43
C HIS A 301 -9.23 8.45 -17.18
N PRO A 302 -9.61 9.71 -17.48
CA PRO A 302 -8.74 10.88 -17.28
C PRO A 302 -8.18 11.02 -15.85
N LEU A 303 -8.89 10.52 -14.84
CA LEU A 303 -8.47 10.55 -13.44
C LEU A 303 -7.62 9.33 -13.02
N GLU A 304 -7.37 8.38 -13.93
CA GLU A 304 -6.43 7.30 -13.60
C GLU A 304 -5.01 7.84 -13.54
N SER A 305 -4.29 7.40 -12.52
CA SER A 305 -2.96 7.85 -12.11
C SER A 305 -1.99 8.03 -13.28
N ARG A 306 -1.78 6.97 -14.06
CA ARG A 306 -0.77 6.98 -15.13
C ARG A 306 -1.14 7.91 -16.26
N ARG A 307 -2.44 8.08 -16.56
CA ARG A 307 -2.93 9.05 -17.55
C ARG A 307 -2.82 10.49 -17.02
N ALA A 308 -3.31 10.72 -15.81
CA ALA A 308 -3.32 12.06 -15.19
C ALA A 308 -1.91 12.64 -15.01
N TRP A 309 -0.97 11.80 -14.57
CA TRP A 309 0.41 12.21 -14.31
C TRP A 309 1.37 11.97 -15.48
N ALA A 310 0.90 11.55 -16.66
CA ALA A 310 1.75 11.15 -17.80
C ALA A 310 2.81 12.17 -18.16
N LYS A 311 2.44 13.47 -18.24
CA LYS A 311 3.38 14.56 -18.58
C LYS A 311 4.42 14.78 -17.47
N VAL A 312 4.00 14.73 -16.21
CA VAL A 312 4.89 14.87 -15.04
C VAL A 312 5.87 13.70 -14.99
N ALA A 313 5.38 12.46 -15.13
CA ALA A 313 6.21 11.26 -15.13
C ALA A 313 7.24 11.27 -16.28
N ALA A 314 6.82 11.66 -17.49
CA ALA A 314 7.72 11.79 -18.63
C ALA A 314 8.81 12.86 -18.41
N ALA A 315 8.47 13.99 -17.82
CA ALA A 315 9.41 15.04 -17.47
C ALA A 315 10.40 14.60 -16.38
N ILE A 316 9.93 13.86 -15.35
CA ILE A 316 10.81 13.26 -14.32
C ILE A 316 11.81 12.31 -14.99
N ALA A 317 11.36 11.42 -15.87
CA ALA A 317 12.21 10.46 -16.57
C ALA A 317 13.29 11.13 -17.42
N LYS A 318 12.99 12.31 -17.98
CA LYS A 318 13.93 13.11 -18.78
C LYS A 318 14.75 14.12 -17.98
N THR A 319 14.53 14.21 -16.67
CA THR A 319 15.19 15.21 -15.82
C THR A 319 14.85 16.68 -16.17
N GLU A 320 13.70 16.91 -16.75
CA GLU A 320 13.23 18.24 -17.16
C GLU A 320 12.56 18.95 -15.97
N LEU A 321 13.37 19.46 -15.03
CA LEU A 321 12.90 19.95 -13.73
C LEU A 321 11.86 21.07 -13.84
N GLU A 322 12.04 21.98 -14.80
CA GLU A 322 11.08 23.07 -15.05
C GLU A 322 9.74 22.52 -15.54
N THR A 323 9.77 21.59 -16.50
CA THR A 323 8.57 20.92 -17.01
C THR A 323 7.82 20.16 -15.88
N VAL A 324 8.56 19.48 -14.99
CA VAL A 324 7.96 18.82 -13.81
C VAL A 324 7.21 19.84 -12.97
N HIS A 325 7.83 20.98 -12.67
CA HIS A 325 7.21 22.01 -11.85
C HIS A 325 5.95 22.59 -12.52
N VAL A 326 6.02 22.93 -13.79
CA VAL A 326 4.91 23.50 -14.56
C VAL A 326 3.73 22.53 -14.65
N GLU A 327 3.97 21.28 -15.10
CA GLU A 327 2.88 20.31 -15.30
C GLU A 327 2.24 19.88 -13.98
N LYS A 328 3.05 19.72 -12.91
CA LYS A 328 2.54 19.39 -11.57
C LYS A 328 1.70 20.54 -11.01
N SER A 329 2.16 21.80 -11.16
CA SER A 329 1.44 22.96 -10.67
C SER A 329 0.10 23.18 -11.37
N LYS A 330 -0.04 22.81 -12.65
CA LYS A 330 -1.34 22.85 -13.35
C LYS A 330 -2.37 21.96 -12.66
N ILE A 331 -2.00 20.70 -12.37
CA ILE A 331 -2.90 19.75 -11.69
C ILE A 331 -3.26 20.27 -10.30
N GLU A 332 -2.27 20.69 -9.52
CA GLU A 332 -2.50 21.19 -8.16
C GLU A 332 -3.40 22.44 -8.14
N GLN A 333 -3.23 23.36 -9.12
CA GLN A 333 -4.07 24.55 -9.21
C GLN A 333 -5.50 24.19 -9.61
N ALA A 334 -5.68 23.35 -10.64
CA ALA A 334 -7.01 22.88 -11.03
C ALA A 334 -7.77 22.22 -9.87
N GLN A 335 -7.07 21.41 -9.07
CA GLN A 335 -7.65 20.80 -7.87
C GLN A 335 -8.05 21.84 -6.81
N ARG A 336 -7.24 22.89 -6.58
CA ARG A 336 -7.61 23.99 -5.67
C ARG A 336 -8.86 24.73 -6.16
N ASP A 337 -8.91 25.05 -7.45
CA ASP A 337 -10.02 25.77 -8.07
C ASP A 337 -11.31 24.92 -8.02
N LEU A 338 -11.21 23.62 -8.30
CA LEU A 338 -12.32 22.68 -8.19
C LEU A 338 -12.85 22.60 -6.77
N ARG A 339 -11.99 22.49 -5.75
CA ARG A 339 -12.40 22.50 -4.33
C ARG A 339 -13.06 23.82 -3.92
N ALA A 340 -12.55 24.94 -4.39
CA ALA A 340 -13.16 26.25 -4.14
C ALA A 340 -14.57 26.34 -4.75
N LYS A 341 -14.73 25.88 -5.98
CA LYS A 341 -16.03 25.82 -6.68
C LYS A 341 -17.02 24.91 -5.94
N GLU A 342 -16.61 23.70 -5.58
CA GLU A 342 -17.46 22.75 -4.84
C GLU A 342 -17.93 23.31 -3.51
N LYS A 343 -17.02 23.97 -2.76
CA LYS A 343 -17.37 24.63 -1.51
C LYS A 343 -18.38 25.76 -1.71
N ALA A 344 -18.21 26.57 -2.76
CA ALA A 344 -19.14 27.65 -3.08
C ALA A 344 -20.53 27.13 -3.48
N GLU A 345 -20.59 25.98 -4.12
CA GLU A 345 -21.83 25.33 -4.57
C GLU A 345 -22.43 24.37 -3.51
N GLY A 346 -21.81 24.24 -2.34
CA GLY A 346 -22.26 23.30 -1.29
C GLY A 346 -22.18 21.82 -1.70
N ARG A 347 -21.35 21.51 -2.69
CA ARG A 347 -21.16 20.14 -3.19
C ARG A 347 -19.91 19.51 -2.56
N MET A 348 -19.93 18.18 -2.46
CA MET A 348 -18.77 17.37 -2.07
C MET A 348 -18.39 16.43 -3.21
N TRP A 349 -17.10 16.17 -3.36
CA TRP A 349 -16.59 15.16 -4.28
C TRP A 349 -17.21 13.79 -4.00
N GLN A 350 -17.77 13.15 -5.01
CA GLN A 350 -18.34 11.81 -4.88
C GLN A 350 -17.28 10.77 -5.18
N ARG A 351 -16.98 9.91 -4.19
CA ARG A 351 -16.06 8.77 -4.38
C ARG A 351 -16.72 7.75 -5.28
N ARG A 352 -15.92 7.21 -6.19
CA ARG A 352 -16.39 6.32 -7.25
C ARG A 352 -16.57 4.88 -6.80
N TYR A 353 -15.69 4.42 -5.90
CA TYR A 353 -15.63 3.01 -5.50
C TYR A 353 -15.73 2.78 -3.99
N PHE A 354 -15.62 3.83 -3.19
CA PHE A 354 -15.59 3.70 -1.74
C PHE A 354 -16.66 4.58 -1.07
N SER A 355 -17.08 4.14 0.11
CA SER A 355 -18.01 4.86 0.97
C SER A 355 -17.50 4.98 2.38
N ILE A 356 -17.90 6.04 3.09
CA ILE A 356 -17.64 6.20 4.53
C ILE A 356 -18.70 5.40 5.28
N ARG A 357 -18.28 4.63 6.26
CA ARG A 357 -19.17 3.99 7.23
C ARG A 357 -19.55 5.00 8.31
N THR A 358 -20.81 5.46 8.31
CA THR A 358 -21.36 6.44 9.23
C THR A 358 -22.52 5.91 10.05
N ASP A 359 -23.25 4.92 9.53
CA ASP A 359 -24.59 4.59 10.02
C ASP A 359 -24.63 3.44 11.04
N ALA A 360 -23.53 2.70 11.18
CA ALA A 360 -23.39 1.62 12.16
C ALA A 360 -21.92 1.41 12.51
N PRO A 361 -21.62 0.87 13.70
CA PRO A 361 -20.27 0.40 14.01
C PRO A 361 -19.79 -0.61 12.97
N ASP A 362 -18.52 -0.49 12.56
CA ASP A 362 -17.91 -1.46 11.67
C ASP A 362 -17.75 -2.80 12.40
N GLU A 363 -18.38 -3.85 11.88
CA GLU A 363 -18.42 -5.17 12.51
C GLU A 363 -17.02 -5.76 12.75
N VAL A 364 -16.11 -5.58 11.79
CA VAL A 364 -14.73 -6.08 11.88
C VAL A 364 -13.98 -5.36 12.99
N LEU A 365 -14.07 -4.04 13.05
CA LEU A 365 -13.39 -3.27 14.09
C LEU A 365 -14.05 -3.46 15.47
N THR A 366 -15.35 -3.69 15.53
CA THR A 366 -16.04 -4.00 16.79
C THR A 366 -15.59 -5.34 17.35
N THR A 367 -15.40 -6.35 16.49
CA THR A 367 -15.10 -7.72 16.90
C THR A 367 -13.60 -7.95 17.06
N LEU A 368 -12.80 -7.54 16.09
CA LEU A 368 -11.37 -7.82 16.02
C LEU A 368 -10.49 -6.64 16.45
N GLY A 369 -11.00 -5.42 16.37
CA GLY A 369 -10.27 -4.20 16.74
C GLY A 369 -9.65 -4.24 18.14
N PRO A 370 -10.41 -4.60 19.19
CA PRO A 370 -9.90 -4.65 20.57
C PRO A 370 -8.69 -5.59 20.74
N VAL A 371 -8.62 -6.69 19.98
CA VAL A 371 -7.50 -7.65 20.03
C VAL A 371 -6.18 -7.00 19.63
N VAL A 372 -6.22 -6.06 18.69
CA VAL A 372 -5.04 -5.41 18.12
C VAL A 372 -4.91 -3.93 18.52
N GLY A 373 -5.72 -3.48 19.49
CA GLY A 373 -5.67 -2.12 20.01
C GLY A 373 -6.23 -1.05 19.07
N LEU A 374 -7.09 -1.43 18.12
CA LEU A 374 -7.80 -0.49 17.26
C LEU A 374 -9.17 -0.15 17.85
N ALA A 375 -9.51 1.13 17.80
CA ALA A 375 -10.85 1.60 18.20
C ALA A 375 -11.90 1.18 17.16
N THR A 376 -13.18 1.12 17.59
CA THR A 376 -14.31 0.73 16.72
C THR A 376 -14.56 1.68 15.54
N HIS A 377 -14.10 2.92 15.64
CA HIS A 377 -14.11 3.91 14.56
C HIS A 377 -12.79 3.94 13.76
N GLY A 378 -11.85 3.03 14.06
CA GLY A 378 -10.53 2.99 13.43
C GLY A 378 -9.76 4.30 13.63
N ASP A 379 -9.14 4.77 12.56
CA ASP A 379 -8.42 6.04 12.50
C ASP A 379 -9.22 7.12 11.72
N SER A 380 -10.56 7.07 11.77
CA SER A 380 -11.44 7.90 10.93
C SER A 380 -11.20 9.41 11.06
N ASP A 381 -10.86 9.89 12.24
CA ASP A 381 -10.48 11.27 12.52
C ASP A 381 -9.18 11.70 11.83
N ARG A 382 -8.30 10.73 11.54
CA ARG A 382 -6.99 10.95 10.91
C ARG A 382 -6.93 10.57 9.43
N THR A 383 -8.01 10.01 8.89
CA THR A 383 -8.12 9.56 7.49
C THR A 383 -9.32 10.17 6.75
N GLY A 384 -10.04 11.05 7.44
CA GLY A 384 -11.24 11.71 6.90
C GLY A 384 -12.43 10.78 6.77
N GLY A 385 -12.40 9.60 7.40
CA GLY A 385 -13.49 8.64 7.44
C GLY A 385 -13.01 7.20 7.61
N LEU A 386 -13.94 6.32 7.98
CA LEU A 386 -13.76 4.88 7.94
C LEU A 386 -14.22 4.39 6.55
N TRP A 387 -13.26 4.10 5.68
CA TRP A 387 -13.50 3.80 4.27
C TRP A 387 -13.69 2.30 4.05
N ARG A 388 -14.75 1.95 3.27
CA ARG A 388 -15.02 0.58 2.84
C ARG A 388 -15.33 0.56 1.36
N PHE A 389 -14.96 -0.54 0.70
CA PHE A 389 -15.31 -0.78 -0.69
C PHE A 389 -16.84 -0.89 -0.83
N ASP A 390 -17.37 -0.24 -1.85
CA ASP A 390 -18.81 -0.18 -2.13
C ASP A 390 -19.09 -0.93 -3.44
N GLU A 391 -19.58 -2.16 -3.30
CA GLU A 391 -19.88 -3.03 -4.46
C GLU A 391 -20.89 -2.41 -5.40
N ALA A 392 -21.91 -1.72 -4.86
CA ALA A 392 -22.94 -1.10 -5.69
C ALA A 392 -22.37 0.04 -6.55
N LYS A 393 -21.44 0.84 -5.97
CA LYS A 393 -20.71 1.86 -6.74
C LYS A 393 -19.81 1.25 -7.79
N ALA A 394 -19.11 0.17 -7.46
CA ALA A 394 -18.24 -0.52 -8.40
C ALA A 394 -19.01 -1.12 -9.58
N GLU A 395 -20.16 -1.76 -9.33
CA GLU A 395 -21.03 -2.27 -10.38
C GLU A 395 -21.61 -1.14 -11.24
N LYS A 396 -22.02 -0.04 -10.63
CA LYS A 396 -22.45 1.15 -11.35
C LYS A 396 -21.33 1.69 -12.26
N ALA A 397 -20.10 1.79 -11.73
CA ALA A 397 -18.96 2.27 -12.50
C ALA A 397 -18.61 1.34 -13.69
N LYS A 398 -18.74 0.02 -13.51
CA LYS A 398 -18.57 -0.96 -14.60
C LYS A 398 -19.65 -0.83 -15.69
N ALA A 399 -20.88 -0.49 -15.31
CA ALA A 399 -22.01 -0.32 -16.22
C ALA A 399 -22.01 1.04 -16.94
N GLU A 400 -21.19 1.99 -16.53
CA GLU A 400 -21.11 3.30 -17.18
C GLU A 400 -20.59 3.17 -18.61
N PRO A 401 -21.22 3.88 -19.58
CA PRO A 401 -20.70 3.92 -20.94
C PRO A 401 -19.31 4.57 -20.96
N LYS A 402 -18.50 4.20 -21.94
CA LYS A 402 -17.23 4.89 -22.17
C LYS A 402 -17.48 6.39 -22.37
N LEU A 403 -16.60 7.19 -21.80
CA LEU A 403 -16.67 8.64 -21.97
C LEU A 403 -16.47 9.02 -23.43
N THR A 404 -17.19 10.03 -23.89
CA THR A 404 -16.91 10.65 -25.20
C THR A 404 -15.62 11.49 -25.10
N PRO A 405 -14.93 11.77 -26.21
CA PRO A 405 -13.77 12.66 -26.21
C PRO A 405 -14.02 14.03 -25.57
N GLU A 406 -15.22 14.59 -25.75
CA GLU A 406 -15.64 15.86 -25.17
C GLU A 406 -15.78 15.76 -23.63
N GLN A 407 -16.34 14.64 -23.14
CA GLN A 407 -16.45 14.39 -21.70
C GLN A 407 -15.06 14.19 -21.07
N GLU A 408 -14.17 13.45 -21.73
CA GLU A 408 -12.78 13.27 -21.28
C GLU A 408 -12.05 14.60 -21.21
N ALA A 409 -12.14 15.43 -22.27
CA ALA A 409 -11.51 16.75 -22.32
C ALA A 409 -12.05 17.68 -21.23
N LYS A 410 -13.35 17.62 -20.96
CA LYS A 410 -13.97 18.39 -19.87
C LYS A 410 -13.41 17.99 -18.52
N ILE A 411 -13.35 16.68 -18.23
CA ILE A 411 -12.79 16.15 -16.97
C ILE A 411 -11.31 16.55 -16.85
N ALA A 412 -10.51 16.36 -17.90
CA ALA A 412 -9.09 16.73 -17.89
C ALA A 412 -8.89 18.23 -17.61
N LYS A 413 -9.68 19.08 -18.25
CA LYS A 413 -9.64 20.53 -18.03
C LYS A 413 -10.04 20.92 -16.60
N GLU A 414 -11.19 20.42 -16.12
CA GLU A 414 -11.75 20.81 -14.82
C GLU A 414 -10.94 20.22 -13.64
N CYS A 415 -10.47 18.99 -13.76
CA CYS A 415 -9.80 18.30 -12.66
C CYS A 415 -8.27 18.37 -12.70
N LEU A 416 -7.67 18.54 -13.88
CA LEU A 416 -6.22 18.43 -14.06
C LEU A 416 -5.60 19.69 -14.71
N GLY A 417 -6.41 20.65 -15.20
CA GLY A 417 -5.90 21.82 -15.91
C GLY A 417 -5.19 21.49 -17.25
N GLN A 418 -5.61 20.38 -17.88
CA GLN A 418 -4.98 19.82 -19.08
C GLN A 418 -5.88 19.96 -20.33
#